data_adf406a39815da265416230bc3695003
#
_entry.id   adf406a39815da265416230bc3695003
#
_cell.length_a   1.000
_cell.length_b   1.000
_cell.length_c   1.000
_cell.angle_alpha   90.00
_cell.angle_beta   90.00
_cell.angle_gamma   90.00
#
_symmetry.space_group_name_H-M   'P 1'
#
loop_
_entity.id
_entity.type
_entity.pdbx_description
1 polymer ?
#
loop_
_entity_poly.entity_id
_entity_poly.type
_entity_poly.pdbx_seq_one_letter_code
_entity_poly.pdbx_strand_id
1 'polypeptide(L)'
;MSNEKYDIEFFWDPICPFAWVTSRWVEKVALQTNYSVDWRFISLRILNKDKNYDTDFPSGYEQGHTAGLRFLRVAAKVREDKGRDYMSSLYAAFGVHYWDLDQRPGLRKQLGTVEHAERCLETAGLPKGFASAVDDPDWDAVIEEETELALSRTGRDVGTPIISFQPPSGLSFFGPVISRVPSDEEAVPLWNAVIELASFPGFAEMKRSLREAPQINVLGTLEADPVMEDWEAGSRKAHKPTT
;
A
#
# COMPACT_ATOMS: atom_id res chain seq x y z
N MET A 1 7.33 -14.80 -21.24
CA MET A 1 7.23 -14.27 -19.87
C MET A 1 8.59 -14.48 -19.23
N SER A 2 9.32 -13.40 -18.93
CA SER A 2 10.63 -13.48 -18.28
C SER A 2 10.42 -14.13 -16.91
N ASN A 3 11.17 -15.19 -16.65
CA ASN A 3 11.17 -15.89 -15.37
C ASN A 3 12.08 -15.12 -14.40
N GLU A 4 11.88 -13.80 -14.30
CA GLU A 4 12.63 -12.96 -13.39
C GLU A 4 12.24 -13.30 -11.97
N LYS A 5 13.20 -13.76 -11.21
CA LYS A 5 13.01 -14.13 -9.80
C LYS A 5 13.31 -12.90 -8.95
N TYR A 6 12.28 -12.26 -8.43
CA TYR A 6 12.43 -11.19 -7.45
C TYR A 6 12.70 -11.77 -6.06
N ASP A 7 13.43 -11.01 -5.24
CA ASP A 7 13.66 -11.35 -3.82
C ASP A 7 12.42 -11.06 -2.98
N ILE A 8 11.68 -10.01 -3.36
CA ILE A 8 10.50 -9.50 -2.64
C ILE A 8 9.38 -9.21 -3.64
N GLU A 9 8.15 -9.59 -3.31
CA GLU A 9 6.95 -8.98 -3.89
C GLU A 9 6.28 -8.12 -2.82
N PHE A 10 6.03 -6.86 -3.14
CA PHE A 10 5.37 -5.90 -2.27
C PHE A 10 4.02 -5.52 -2.85
N PHE A 11 2.93 -5.94 -2.19
CA PHE A 11 1.57 -5.64 -2.62
C PHE A 11 1.11 -4.33 -1.98
N TRP A 12 0.76 -3.35 -2.80
CA TRP A 12 0.44 -1.99 -2.35
C TRP A 12 -0.90 -1.48 -2.88
N ASP A 13 -1.59 -0.73 -2.03
CA ASP A 13 -2.67 0.17 -2.43
C ASP A 13 -2.20 1.61 -2.19
N PRO A 14 -2.31 2.52 -3.16
CA PRO A 14 -1.77 3.88 -3.06
C PRO A 14 -2.42 4.70 -1.94
N ILE A 15 -3.65 4.37 -1.54
CA ILE A 15 -4.37 5.10 -0.50
C ILE A 15 -4.12 4.58 0.92
N CYS A 16 -3.37 3.49 1.08
CA CYS A 16 -3.04 2.98 2.40
C CYS A 16 -1.82 3.71 2.98
N PRO A 17 -1.96 4.47 4.08
CA PRO A 17 -0.83 5.18 4.68
C PRO A 17 0.24 4.24 5.24
N PHE A 18 -0.15 3.09 5.76
CA PHE A 18 0.80 2.10 6.27
C PHE A 18 1.58 1.41 5.16
N ALA A 19 0.92 1.11 4.02
CA ALA A 19 1.62 0.60 2.84
C ALA A 19 2.62 1.64 2.32
N TRP A 20 2.28 2.92 2.34
CA TRP A 20 3.18 4.01 1.98
C TRP A 20 4.43 4.02 2.87
N VAL A 21 4.27 4.10 4.19
CA VAL A 21 5.40 4.13 5.13
C VAL A 21 6.27 2.88 4.99
N THR A 22 5.65 1.70 4.93
CA THR A 22 6.39 0.44 4.78
C THR A 22 7.10 0.35 3.43
N SER A 23 6.53 0.88 2.36
CA SER A 23 7.19 0.91 1.04
C SER A 23 8.49 1.73 1.05
N ARG A 24 8.51 2.86 1.78
CA ARG A 24 9.74 3.68 1.92
C ARG A 24 10.82 2.93 2.69
N TRP A 25 10.42 2.13 3.68
CA TRP A 25 11.37 1.25 4.37
C TRP A 25 11.88 0.13 3.46
N VAL A 26 11.00 -0.54 2.70
CA VAL A 26 11.40 -1.59 1.73
C VAL A 26 12.41 -1.04 0.70
N GLU A 27 12.20 0.17 0.20
CA GLU A 27 13.18 0.80 -0.71
C GLU A 27 14.54 1.02 -0.06
N LYS A 28 14.57 1.50 1.21
CA LYS A 28 15.84 1.64 1.95
C LYS A 28 16.56 0.30 2.10
N VAL A 29 15.83 -0.75 2.45
CA VAL A 29 16.39 -2.10 2.58
C VAL A 29 16.91 -2.59 1.23
N ALA A 30 16.13 -2.45 0.17
CA ALA A 30 16.54 -2.87 -1.17
C ALA A 30 17.83 -2.20 -1.64
N LEU A 31 17.96 -0.90 -1.38
CA LEU A 31 19.18 -0.14 -1.70
C LEU A 31 20.41 -0.60 -0.89
N GLN A 32 20.22 -1.01 0.37
CA GLN A 32 21.31 -1.43 1.25
C GLN A 32 21.69 -2.90 1.07
N THR A 33 20.81 -3.73 0.53
CA THR A 33 20.99 -5.19 0.41
C THR A 33 21.05 -5.68 -1.02
N ASN A 34 20.78 -4.82 -2.01
CA ASN A 34 20.60 -5.14 -3.42
C ASN A 34 19.45 -6.12 -3.70
N TYR A 35 18.42 -6.16 -2.85
CA TYR A 35 17.22 -6.94 -3.12
C TYR A 35 16.44 -6.35 -4.29
N SER A 36 15.97 -7.23 -5.17
CA SER A 36 15.02 -6.89 -6.24
C SER A 36 13.58 -6.94 -5.71
N VAL A 37 12.79 -5.91 -6.00
CA VAL A 37 11.41 -5.79 -5.54
C VAL A 37 10.45 -5.75 -6.72
N ASP A 38 9.49 -6.69 -6.77
CA ASP A 38 8.33 -6.60 -7.65
C ASP A 38 7.19 -5.87 -6.93
N TRP A 39 6.81 -4.72 -7.45
CA TRP A 39 5.73 -3.89 -6.92
C TRP A 39 4.41 -4.31 -7.53
N ARG A 40 3.58 -4.99 -6.73
CA ARG A 40 2.33 -5.62 -7.14
C ARG A 40 1.11 -4.93 -6.55
N PHE A 41 -0.05 -5.15 -7.15
CA PHE A 41 -1.28 -4.49 -6.75
C PHE A 41 -2.05 -5.29 -5.71
N ILE A 42 -2.60 -4.57 -4.73
CA ILE A 42 -3.71 -5.02 -3.89
C ILE A 42 -4.67 -3.85 -3.74
N SER A 43 -5.94 -4.04 -4.04
CA SER A 43 -6.92 -2.97 -3.94
C SER A 43 -7.77 -3.10 -2.69
N LEU A 44 -7.72 -2.10 -1.82
CA LEU A 44 -8.60 -2.00 -0.66
C LEU A 44 -10.08 -1.91 -1.06
N ARG A 45 -10.39 -1.36 -2.25
CA ARG A 45 -11.76 -1.33 -2.77
C ARG A 45 -12.26 -2.73 -3.11
N ILE A 46 -11.42 -3.55 -3.74
CA ILE A 46 -11.73 -4.94 -4.10
C ILE A 46 -11.75 -5.83 -2.86
N LEU A 47 -10.74 -5.71 -1.99
CA LEU A 47 -10.65 -6.46 -0.74
C LEU A 47 -11.89 -6.29 0.15
N ASN A 48 -12.47 -5.10 0.17
CA ASN A 48 -13.62 -4.76 0.99
C ASN A 48 -14.94 -4.72 0.22
N LYS A 49 -15.03 -5.35 -0.96
CA LYS A 49 -16.22 -5.29 -1.84
C LYS A 49 -17.51 -5.80 -1.17
N ASP A 50 -17.39 -6.74 -0.25
CA ASP A 50 -18.51 -7.36 0.46
C ASP A 50 -18.86 -6.65 1.80
N LYS A 51 -18.15 -5.57 2.16
CA LYS A 51 -18.40 -4.79 3.37
C LYS A 51 -19.31 -3.60 3.08
N ASN A 52 -20.08 -3.21 4.10
CA ASN A 52 -20.91 -2.02 4.04
C ASN A 52 -20.11 -0.79 4.50
N TYR A 53 -19.78 0.10 3.57
CA TYR A 53 -18.97 1.29 3.86
C TYR A 53 -19.63 2.28 4.83
N ASP A 54 -20.96 2.31 4.89
CA ASP A 54 -21.68 3.23 5.79
C ASP A 54 -21.63 2.78 7.26
N THR A 55 -21.50 1.46 7.49
CA THR A 55 -21.55 0.88 8.86
C THR A 55 -20.21 0.35 9.34
N ASP A 56 -19.36 -0.12 8.43
CA ASP A 56 -18.14 -0.85 8.77
C ASP A 56 -16.89 0.03 8.76
N PHE A 57 -17.00 1.23 8.16
CA PHE A 57 -15.86 2.14 8.01
C PHE A 57 -16.17 3.56 8.48
N PRO A 58 -15.14 4.33 8.87
CA PRO A 58 -15.27 5.76 9.06
C PRO A 58 -15.66 6.48 7.76
N SER A 59 -16.33 7.64 7.89
CA SER A 59 -16.72 8.46 6.74
C SER A 59 -15.55 8.78 5.81
N GLY A 60 -15.79 8.71 4.50
CA GLY A 60 -14.82 9.01 3.46
C GLY A 60 -13.88 7.84 3.07
N TYR A 61 -14.01 6.67 3.70
CA TYR A 61 -13.21 5.50 3.32
C TYR A 61 -13.59 4.98 1.94
N GLU A 62 -14.87 4.92 1.59
CA GLU A 62 -15.31 4.49 0.26
C GLU A 62 -14.69 5.36 -0.85
N GLN A 63 -14.76 6.69 -0.67
CA GLN A 63 -14.14 7.63 -1.61
C GLN A 63 -12.63 7.40 -1.74
N GLY A 64 -11.93 7.19 -0.62
CA GLY A 64 -10.50 6.91 -0.60
C GLY A 64 -10.17 5.60 -1.32
N HIS A 65 -10.82 4.50 -0.96
CA HIS A 65 -10.58 3.19 -1.57
C HIS A 65 -10.91 3.19 -3.08
N THR A 66 -11.97 3.90 -3.49
CA THR A 66 -12.30 4.09 -4.91
C THR A 66 -11.22 4.89 -5.65
N ALA A 67 -10.69 5.94 -5.03
CA ALA A 67 -9.59 6.72 -5.60
C ALA A 67 -8.31 5.88 -5.74
N GLY A 68 -8.03 5.00 -4.76
CA GLY A 68 -6.93 4.02 -4.83
C GLY A 68 -7.07 3.10 -6.04
N LEU A 69 -8.24 2.47 -6.21
CA LEU A 69 -8.50 1.59 -7.35
C LEU A 69 -8.32 2.33 -8.70
N ARG A 70 -8.83 3.55 -8.80
CA ARG A 70 -8.69 4.37 -10.02
C ARG A 70 -7.23 4.66 -10.37
N PHE A 71 -6.38 4.90 -9.37
CA PHE A 71 -4.94 5.07 -9.61
C PHE A 71 -4.25 3.75 -9.95
N LEU A 72 -4.66 2.63 -9.35
CA LEU A 72 -4.14 1.30 -9.70
C LEU A 72 -4.45 0.92 -11.15
N ARG A 73 -5.58 1.37 -11.73
CA ARG A 73 -5.86 1.20 -13.17
C ARG A 73 -4.80 1.88 -14.04
N VAL A 74 -4.40 3.10 -13.67
CA VAL A 74 -3.31 3.82 -14.35
C VAL A 74 -2.00 3.06 -14.22
N ALA A 75 -1.69 2.57 -13.03
CA ALA A 75 -0.48 1.77 -12.78
C ALA A 75 -0.50 0.45 -13.57
N ALA A 76 -1.64 -0.22 -13.67
CA ALA A 76 -1.80 -1.45 -14.46
C ALA A 76 -1.54 -1.20 -15.95
N LYS A 77 -2.11 -0.13 -16.51
CA LYS A 77 -1.85 0.28 -17.89
C LYS A 77 -0.39 0.63 -18.14
N VAL A 78 0.24 1.39 -17.23
CA VAL A 78 1.68 1.71 -17.33
C VAL A 78 2.51 0.42 -17.30
N ARG A 79 2.21 -0.50 -16.40
CA ARG A 79 2.93 -1.77 -16.27
C ARG A 79 2.82 -2.64 -17.53
N GLU A 80 1.65 -2.71 -18.14
CA GLU A 80 1.44 -3.45 -19.39
C GLU A 80 2.25 -2.86 -20.55
N ASP A 81 2.25 -1.54 -20.68
CA ASP A 81 2.85 -0.86 -21.82
C ASP A 81 4.37 -0.60 -21.64
N LYS A 82 4.85 -0.44 -20.41
CA LYS A 82 6.23 0.00 -20.10
C LYS A 82 7.03 -1.00 -19.28
N GLY A 83 6.36 -1.90 -18.57
CA GLY A 83 7.00 -2.89 -17.71
C GLY A 83 6.96 -2.58 -16.23
N ARG A 84 7.38 -3.57 -15.43
CA ARG A 84 7.32 -3.54 -13.96
C ARG A 84 8.27 -2.53 -13.32
N ASP A 85 9.38 -2.22 -13.98
CA ASP A 85 10.43 -1.33 -13.44
C ASP A 85 9.94 0.09 -13.14
N TYR A 86 8.85 0.51 -13.77
CA TYR A 86 8.23 1.82 -13.53
C TYR A 86 7.32 1.87 -12.29
N MET A 87 7.01 0.74 -11.66
CA MET A 87 6.03 0.72 -10.58
C MET A 87 6.52 1.42 -9.31
N SER A 88 7.79 1.24 -8.92
CA SER A 88 8.38 1.94 -7.78
C SER A 88 8.33 3.46 -7.97
N SER A 89 8.80 3.96 -9.13
CA SER A 89 8.82 5.41 -9.41
C SER A 89 7.42 6.01 -9.50
N LEU A 90 6.45 5.29 -10.06
CA LEU A 90 5.07 5.75 -10.14
C LEU A 90 4.41 5.80 -8.76
N TYR A 91 4.66 4.80 -7.90
CA TYR A 91 4.16 4.82 -6.52
C TYR A 91 4.82 5.93 -5.70
N ALA A 92 6.14 6.14 -5.86
CA ALA A 92 6.83 7.27 -5.24
C ALA A 92 6.25 8.61 -5.69
N ALA A 93 5.96 8.78 -6.99
CA ALA A 93 5.33 9.98 -7.51
C ALA A 93 3.93 10.23 -6.93
N PHE A 94 3.13 9.17 -6.69
CA PHE A 94 1.88 9.31 -5.95
C PHE A 94 2.11 9.89 -4.55
N GLY A 95 3.12 9.40 -3.84
CA GLY A 95 3.47 9.89 -2.51
C GLY A 95 3.83 11.37 -2.51
N VAL A 96 4.67 11.82 -3.44
CA VAL A 96 5.04 13.23 -3.61
C VAL A 96 3.81 14.12 -3.83
N HIS A 97 2.81 13.63 -4.57
CA HIS A 97 1.60 14.40 -4.88
C HIS A 97 0.45 14.21 -3.89
N TYR A 98 0.66 13.41 -2.83
CA TYR A 98 -0.34 13.24 -1.78
C TYR A 98 0.26 13.12 -0.38
N TRP A 99 1.04 12.09 -0.09
CA TRP A 99 1.47 11.78 1.28
C TRP A 99 2.45 12.81 1.86
N ASP A 100 3.30 13.36 1.02
CA ASP A 100 4.34 14.32 1.41
C ASP A 100 3.84 15.78 1.43
N LEU A 101 2.60 16.03 0.98
CA LEU A 101 2.01 17.36 1.00
C LEU A 101 1.53 17.73 2.40
N ASP A 102 1.60 19.02 2.72
CA ASP A 102 0.97 19.56 3.91
C ASP A 102 -0.56 19.37 3.87
N GLN A 103 -1.14 19.17 5.06
CA GLN A 103 -2.58 19.08 5.20
C GLN A 103 -3.26 20.36 4.75
N ARG A 104 -4.22 20.25 3.82
CA ARG A 104 -5.02 21.37 3.33
C ARG A 104 -6.43 20.92 2.91
N PRO A 105 -7.42 21.82 3.04
CA PRO A 105 -8.79 21.53 2.61
C PRO A 105 -8.87 21.11 1.15
N GLY A 106 -9.67 20.07 0.87
CA GLY A 106 -9.96 19.64 -0.49
C GLY A 106 -8.90 18.76 -1.16
N LEU A 107 -7.73 18.55 -0.54
CA LEU A 107 -6.67 17.71 -1.13
C LEU A 107 -7.16 16.29 -1.44
N ARG A 108 -7.90 15.67 -0.52
CA ARG A 108 -8.46 14.32 -0.71
C ARG A 108 -9.39 14.22 -1.92
N LYS A 109 -10.08 15.30 -2.29
CA LYS A 109 -10.98 15.33 -3.45
C LYS A 109 -10.25 15.24 -4.79
N GLN A 110 -8.95 15.51 -4.81
CA GLN A 110 -8.13 15.42 -6.01
C GLN A 110 -7.68 13.99 -6.31
N LEU A 111 -7.74 13.10 -5.31
CA LEU A 111 -7.31 11.71 -5.46
C LEU A 111 -8.18 10.97 -6.48
N GLY A 112 -7.55 10.15 -7.30
CA GLY A 112 -8.22 9.34 -8.31
C GLY A 112 -8.81 10.16 -9.48
N THR A 113 -8.45 11.45 -9.62
CA THR A 113 -8.80 12.25 -10.81
C THR A 113 -7.74 12.10 -11.91
N VAL A 114 -8.13 12.40 -13.14
CA VAL A 114 -7.21 12.40 -14.29
C VAL A 114 -6.06 13.38 -14.05
N GLU A 115 -6.35 14.58 -13.57
CA GLU A 115 -5.36 15.63 -13.31
C GLU A 115 -4.35 15.22 -12.22
N HIS A 116 -4.80 14.48 -11.21
CA HIS A 116 -3.89 13.93 -10.19
C HIS A 116 -2.98 12.85 -10.80
N ALA A 117 -3.56 11.94 -11.59
CA ALA A 117 -2.79 10.90 -12.28
C ALA A 117 -1.77 11.49 -13.26
N GLU A 118 -2.12 12.53 -14.01
CA GLU A 118 -1.20 13.23 -14.91
C GLU A 118 0.01 13.81 -14.19
N ARG A 119 -0.19 14.44 -13.01
CA ARG A 119 0.92 14.97 -12.20
C ARG A 119 1.85 13.85 -11.71
N CYS A 120 1.29 12.74 -11.27
CA CYS A 120 2.09 11.58 -10.84
C CYS A 120 2.89 10.99 -12.01
N LEU A 121 2.28 10.84 -13.17
CA LEU A 121 2.93 10.34 -14.38
C LEU A 121 4.07 11.26 -14.83
N GLU A 122 3.84 12.57 -14.84
CA GLU A 122 4.86 13.56 -15.19
C GLU A 122 6.07 13.50 -14.24
N THR A 123 5.82 13.40 -12.93
CA THR A 123 6.88 13.24 -11.92
C THR A 123 7.64 11.92 -12.08
N ALA A 124 6.96 10.85 -12.47
CA ALA A 124 7.58 9.56 -12.77
C ALA A 124 8.27 9.49 -14.15
N GLY A 125 8.27 10.58 -14.93
CA GLY A 125 8.83 10.61 -16.29
C GLY A 125 8.03 9.81 -17.32
N LEU A 126 6.72 9.65 -17.09
CA LEU A 126 5.83 8.83 -17.92
C LEU A 126 4.87 9.72 -18.74
N PRO A 127 4.41 9.26 -19.90
CA PRO A 127 3.42 9.98 -20.70
C PRO A 127 2.10 10.20 -19.97
N LYS A 128 1.61 11.44 -19.93
CA LYS A 128 0.33 11.82 -19.31
C LYS A 128 -0.88 11.06 -19.87
N GLY A 129 -0.83 10.61 -21.12
CA GLY A 129 -1.90 9.86 -21.76
C GLY A 129 -2.34 8.58 -21.02
N PHE A 130 -1.47 8.02 -20.17
CA PHE A 130 -1.84 6.89 -19.32
C PHE A 130 -2.92 7.25 -18.28
N ALA A 131 -3.09 8.51 -17.92
CA ALA A 131 -4.12 8.98 -16.99
C ALA A 131 -5.55 8.68 -17.47
N SER A 132 -5.77 8.46 -18.78
CA SER A 132 -7.08 8.04 -19.31
C SER A 132 -7.60 6.72 -18.70
N ALA A 133 -6.70 5.88 -18.18
CA ALA A 133 -7.07 4.63 -17.52
C ALA A 133 -7.77 4.81 -16.17
N VAL A 134 -7.76 5.99 -15.58
CA VAL A 134 -8.47 6.30 -14.31
C VAL A 134 -9.91 5.79 -14.32
N ASP A 135 -10.63 6.01 -15.41
CA ASP A 135 -12.05 5.65 -15.56
C ASP A 135 -12.26 4.38 -16.40
N ASP A 136 -11.22 3.62 -16.71
CA ASP A 136 -11.27 2.43 -17.54
C ASP A 136 -11.33 1.15 -16.69
N PRO A 137 -12.53 0.53 -16.52
CA PRO A 137 -12.69 -0.64 -15.68
C PRO A 137 -12.10 -1.93 -16.28
N ASP A 138 -11.66 -1.94 -17.53
CA ASP A 138 -11.03 -3.12 -18.13
C ASP A 138 -9.74 -3.52 -17.39
N TRP A 139 -9.11 -2.57 -16.69
CA TRP A 139 -7.93 -2.81 -15.85
C TRP A 139 -8.25 -3.46 -14.50
N ASP A 140 -9.51 -3.52 -14.10
CA ASP A 140 -9.89 -4.11 -12.80
C ASP A 140 -9.57 -5.61 -12.74
N ALA A 141 -9.64 -6.31 -13.86
CA ALA A 141 -9.37 -7.75 -13.92
C ALA A 141 -7.95 -8.10 -13.44
N VAL A 142 -6.92 -7.38 -13.90
CA VAL A 142 -5.53 -7.64 -13.49
C VAL A 142 -5.28 -7.22 -12.05
N ILE A 143 -5.96 -6.17 -11.56
CA ILE A 143 -5.87 -5.73 -10.16
C ILE A 143 -6.55 -6.75 -9.24
N GLU A 144 -7.71 -7.29 -9.64
CA GLU A 144 -8.42 -8.34 -8.91
C GLU A 144 -7.59 -9.62 -8.85
N GLU A 145 -6.98 -10.06 -9.96
CA GLU A 145 -6.09 -11.23 -9.99
C GLU A 145 -4.93 -11.10 -9.00
N GLU A 146 -4.26 -9.96 -8.94
CA GLU A 146 -3.15 -9.75 -8.00
C GLU A 146 -3.63 -9.59 -6.56
N THR A 147 -4.79 -8.96 -6.34
CA THR A 147 -5.42 -8.91 -5.02
C THR A 147 -5.72 -10.32 -4.52
N GLU A 148 -6.33 -11.16 -5.34
CA GLU A 148 -6.63 -12.56 -4.99
C GLU A 148 -5.34 -13.38 -4.78
N LEU A 149 -4.30 -13.14 -5.58
CA LEU A 149 -2.99 -13.76 -5.36
C LEU A 149 -2.43 -13.44 -3.97
N ALA A 150 -2.44 -12.18 -3.57
CA ALA A 150 -1.98 -11.75 -2.25
C ALA A 150 -2.80 -12.43 -1.13
N LEU A 151 -4.13 -12.42 -1.25
CA LEU A 151 -5.04 -13.02 -0.28
C LEU A 151 -4.94 -14.56 -0.22
N SER A 152 -4.63 -15.21 -1.33
CA SER A 152 -4.42 -16.66 -1.35
C SER A 152 -3.21 -17.10 -0.51
N ARG A 153 -2.25 -16.20 -0.31
CA ARG A 153 -1.01 -16.45 0.44
C ARG A 153 -1.12 -16.12 1.93
N THR A 154 -1.98 -15.19 2.31
CA THR A 154 -2.07 -14.68 3.69
C THR A 154 -3.41 -14.94 4.37
N GLY A 155 -4.44 -15.32 3.59
CA GLY A 155 -5.84 -15.34 4.06
C GLY A 155 -6.52 -13.98 3.86
N ARG A 156 -7.81 -13.91 4.22
CA ARG A 156 -8.67 -12.74 3.96
C ARG A 156 -8.86 -11.80 5.15
N ASP A 157 -8.44 -12.20 6.34
CA ASP A 157 -8.50 -11.37 7.55
C ASP A 157 -7.26 -10.48 7.67
N VAL A 158 -6.97 -9.74 6.61
CA VAL A 158 -5.78 -8.91 6.46
C VAL A 158 -6.12 -7.58 5.79
N GLY A 159 -5.16 -6.65 5.84
CA GLY A 159 -5.16 -5.40 5.09
C GLY A 159 -3.95 -5.33 4.14
N THR A 160 -3.41 -4.13 3.99
CA THR A 160 -2.21 -3.87 3.19
C THR A 160 -1.19 -3.07 4.02
N PRO A 161 0.14 -3.22 3.81
CA PRO A 161 0.79 -4.00 2.75
C PRO A 161 0.78 -5.51 3.02
N ILE A 162 0.95 -6.31 1.96
CA ILE A 162 1.34 -7.71 2.03
C ILE A 162 2.72 -7.84 1.40
N ILE A 163 3.60 -8.63 2.03
CA ILE A 163 4.96 -8.86 1.55
C ILE A 163 5.18 -10.36 1.37
N SER A 164 5.73 -10.74 0.22
CA SER A 164 6.22 -12.09 -0.03
C SER A 164 7.72 -12.07 -0.20
N PHE A 165 8.42 -12.96 0.51
CA PHE A 165 9.86 -13.19 0.38
C PHE A 165 10.11 -14.40 -0.49
N GLN A 166 11.10 -14.29 -1.39
CA GLN A 166 11.49 -15.35 -2.32
C GLN A 166 10.30 -15.99 -3.03
N PRO A 167 9.43 -15.20 -3.69
CA PRO A 167 8.27 -15.72 -4.37
C PRO A 167 8.66 -16.68 -5.50
N PRO A 168 7.79 -17.62 -5.91
CA PRO A 168 6.43 -17.82 -5.43
C PRO A 168 6.33 -18.77 -4.20
N SER A 169 7.43 -19.44 -3.83
CA SER A 169 7.42 -20.52 -2.85
C SER A 169 7.89 -20.13 -1.44
N GLY A 170 8.33 -18.89 -1.28
CA GLY A 170 8.73 -18.36 0.01
C GLY A 170 7.53 -17.97 0.88
N LEU A 171 7.82 -17.35 2.02
CA LEU A 171 6.78 -16.95 2.97
C LEU A 171 6.12 -15.62 2.58
N SER A 172 4.87 -15.47 2.96
CA SER A 172 4.10 -14.25 2.78
C SER A 172 3.38 -13.88 4.07
N PHE A 173 3.27 -12.58 4.38
CA PHE A 173 2.53 -12.11 5.53
C PHE A 173 1.95 -10.71 5.32
N PHE A 174 0.93 -10.39 6.09
CA PHE A 174 0.37 -9.05 6.20
C PHE A 174 1.26 -8.17 7.09
N GLY A 175 1.64 -7.03 6.60
CA GLY A 175 2.55 -6.11 7.28
C GLY A 175 4.01 -6.26 6.80
N PRO A 176 4.98 -5.81 7.65
CA PRO A 176 4.75 -5.16 8.94
C PRO A 176 4.04 -3.83 8.80
N VAL A 177 3.10 -3.57 9.71
CA VAL A 177 2.40 -2.28 9.81
C VAL A 177 3.22 -1.38 10.73
N ILE A 178 3.88 -0.38 10.17
CA ILE A 178 4.72 0.56 10.89
C ILE A 178 4.21 1.99 10.69
N SER A 179 4.41 2.84 11.70
CA SER A 179 3.93 4.22 11.69
C SER A 179 4.93 5.21 11.10
N ARG A 180 6.20 4.89 11.11
CA ARG A 180 7.31 5.73 10.62
C ARG A 180 8.37 4.90 9.92
N VAL A 181 9.07 5.55 8.99
CA VAL A 181 10.18 4.92 8.26
C VAL A 181 11.39 4.81 9.22
N PRO A 182 11.99 3.62 9.39
CA PRO A 182 13.23 3.46 10.18
C PRO A 182 14.36 4.31 9.63
N SER A 183 15.32 4.68 10.49
CA SER A 183 16.57 5.31 10.05
C SER A 183 17.37 4.39 9.13
N ASP A 184 18.42 4.90 8.50
CA ASP A 184 19.25 4.08 7.60
C ASP A 184 19.99 2.97 8.38
N GLU A 185 20.36 3.24 9.65
CA GLU A 185 21.02 2.28 10.53
C GLU A 185 20.05 1.21 11.06
N GLU A 186 18.77 1.54 11.24
CA GLU A 186 17.75 0.64 11.75
C GLU A 186 17.11 -0.22 10.66
N ALA A 187 17.13 0.23 9.40
CA ALA A 187 16.34 -0.35 8.32
C ALA A 187 16.62 -1.85 8.09
N VAL A 188 17.88 -2.22 7.88
CA VAL A 188 18.26 -3.63 7.63
C VAL A 188 18.18 -4.50 8.89
N PRO A 189 18.67 -4.07 10.08
CA PRO A 189 18.49 -4.86 11.29
C PRO A 189 17.02 -5.18 11.61
N LEU A 190 16.12 -4.20 11.49
CA LEU A 190 14.69 -4.41 11.73
C LEU A 190 14.09 -5.37 10.69
N TRP A 191 14.50 -5.22 9.42
CA TRP A 191 14.08 -6.10 8.33
C TRP A 191 14.47 -7.56 8.58
N ASN A 192 15.72 -7.80 8.97
CA ASN A 192 16.20 -9.14 9.26
C ASN A 192 15.43 -9.78 10.45
N ALA A 193 15.13 -9.00 11.49
CA ALA A 193 14.32 -9.47 12.62
C ALA A 193 12.90 -9.89 12.17
N VAL A 194 12.28 -9.14 11.25
CA VAL A 194 10.96 -9.49 10.68
C VAL A 194 11.04 -10.79 9.88
N ILE A 195 12.06 -10.94 9.02
CA ILE A 195 12.24 -12.18 8.23
C ILE A 195 12.47 -13.38 9.15
N GLU A 196 13.34 -13.25 10.16
CA GLU A 196 13.64 -14.33 11.09
C GLU A 196 12.39 -14.77 11.83
N LEU A 197 11.62 -13.82 12.37
CA LEU A 197 10.35 -14.12 13.05
C LEU A 197 9.33 -14.77 12.12
N ALA A 198 9.13 -14.22 10.92
CA ALA A 198 8.18 -14.71 9.95
C ALA A 198 8.56 -16.10 9.40
N SER A 199 9.86 -16.41 9.37
CA SER A 199 10.37 -17.72 8.91
C SER A 199 10.16 -18.84 9.92
N PHE A 200 9.83 -18.53 11.17
CA PHE A 200 9.55 -19.57 12.17
C PHE A 200 8.16 -20.19 11.93
N PRO A 201 8.06 -21.49 11.63
CA PRO A 201 6.80 -22.11 11.19
C PRO A 201 5.66 -22.04 12.23
N GLY A 202 6.00 -21.87 13.50
CA GLY A 202 5.03 -21.71 14.59
C GLY A 202 4.56 -20.29 14.82
N PHE A 203 5.05 -19.31 14.08
CA PHE A 203 4.64 -17.91 14.21
C PHE A 203 3.43 -17.62 13.31
N ALA A 204 2.37 -17.10 13.89
CA ALA A 204 1.16 -16.75 13.14
C ALA A 204 0.89 -15.24 13.18
N GLU A 205 0.87 -14.62 14.37
CA GLU A 205 0.50 -13.21 14.52
C GLU A 205 1.16 -12.56 15.72
N MET A 206 1.52 -11.29 15.57
CA MET A 206 1.85 -10.39 16.68
C MET A 206 1.15 -9.05 16.46
N LYS A 207 0.28 -8.67 17.41
CA LYS A 207 -0.58 -7.47 17.32
C LYS A 207 -0.47 -6.64 18.58
N ARG A 208 -0.52 -5.32 18.43
CA ARG A 208 -0.60 -4.40 19.58
C ARG A 208 -1.68 -3.35 19.31
N SER A 209 -2.43 -2.99 20.35
CA SER A 209 -3.52 -2.00 20.29
C SER A 209 -3.05 -0.57 20.57
N LEU A 210 -1.93 -0.38 21.27
CA LEU A 210 -1.30 0.94 21.39
C LEU A 210 -0.59 1.26 20.07
N ARG A 211 -1.08 2.27 19.35
CA ARG A 211 -0.62 2.60 18.01
C ARG A 211 -0.22 4.06 17.88
N GLU A 212 0.89 4.30 17.23
CA GLU A 212 1.14 5.60 16.60
C GLU A 212 0.31 5.72 15.33
N ALA A 213 -0.21 6.91 15.07
CA ALA A 213 -0.72 7.23 13.73
C ALA A 213 0.43 7.21 12.71
N PRO A 214 0.16 6.89 11.44
CA PRO A 214 1.18 7.00 10.39
C PRO A 214 1.77 8.41 10.36
N GLN A 215 3.08 8.52 10.53
CA GLN A 215 3.77 9.82 10.60
C GLN A 215 3.98 10.37 9.20
N ILE A 216 2.95 11.07 8.71
CA ILE A 216 2.85 11.54 7.34
C ILE A 216 2.29 12.97 7.33
N ASN A 217 2.88 13.86 6.53
CA ASN A 217 2.54 15.29 6.48
C ASN A 217 1.05 15.54 6.21
N VAL A 218 0.48 14.90 5.21
CA VAL A 218 -0.92 15.13 4.81
C VAL A 218 -1.94 14.78 5.90
N LEU A 219 -1.58 13.89 6.83
CA LEU A 219 -2.42 13.52 7.96
C LEU A 219 -2.28 14.46 9.16
N GLY A 220 -1.23 15.32 9.17
CA GLY A 220 -0.91 16.18 10.30
C GLY A 220 -0.55 15.39 11.56
N THR A 221 0.03 14.20 11.39
CA THR A 221 0.30 13.23 12.46
C THR A 221 1.78 13.08 12.79
N LEU A 222 2.63 13.96 12.25
CA LEU A 222 4.03 14.01 12.66
C LEU A 222 4.11 14.26 14.18
N GLU A 223 4.89 13.43 14.86
CA GLU A 223 5.08 13.50 16.33
C GLU A 223 3.81 13.33 17.18
N ALA A 224 2.73 12.78 16.60
CA ALA A 224 1.51 12.48 17.35
C ALA A 224 1.73 11.40 18.39
N ASP A 225 1.16 11.58 19.58
CA ASP A 225 1.21 10.60 20.66
C ASP A 225 0.50 9.29 20.26
N PRO A 226 1.00 8.12 20.70
CA PRO A 226 0.32 6.85 20.51
C PRO A 226 -1.05 6.83 21.18
N VAL A 227 -2.03 6.23 20.52
CA VAL A 227 -3.39 6.06 21.02
C VAL A 227 -3.78 4.59 21.06
N MET A 228 -4.70 4.25 21.97
CA MET A 228 -5.32 2.92 21.99
C MET A 228 -6.39 2.86 20.90
N GLU A 229 -6.23 1.94 19.96
CA GLU A 229 -7.18 1.73 18.88
C GLU A 229 -7.56 0.25 18.76
N ASP A 230 -8.82 0.00 18.48
CA ASP A 230 -9.33 -1.31 18.15
C ASP A 230 -9.35 -1.48 16.63
N TRP A 231 -8.49 -2.39 16.15
CA TRP A 231 -8.36 -2.70 14.74
C TRP A 231 -8.71 -4.16 14.50
N GLU A 232 -9.49 -4.40 13.46
CA GLU A 232 -9.88 -5.72 13.01
C GLU A 232 -9.53 -5.85 11.53
N ALA A 233 -8.93 -6.97 11.13
CA ALA A 233 -8.53 -7.25 9.75
C ALA A 233 -7.73 -6.11 9.10
N GLY A 234 -6.79 -5.50 9.83
CA GLY A 234 -5.99 -4.39 9.34
C GLY A 234 -6.74 -3.07 9.14
N SER A 235 -8.02 -3.00 9.54
CA SER A 235 -8.86 -1.81 9.41
C SER A 235 -9.25 -1.26 10.78
N ARG A 236 -9.31 0.08 10.87
CA ARG A 236 -9.82 0.77 12.05
C ARG A 236 -11.34 0.59 12.13
N LYS A 237 -11.85 0.15 13.28
CA LYS A 237 -13.29 0.07 13.49
C LYS A 237 -13.93 1.47 13.46
N ALA A 238 -15.11 1.58 12.87
CA ALA A 238 -15.93 2.77 12.99
C ALA A 238 -16.28 2.99 14.46
N HIS A 239 -16.04 4.20 14.99
CA HIS A 239 -16.56 4.56 16.31
C HIS A 239 -18.10 4.51 16.27
N LYS A 240 -18.70 3.56 16.97
CA LYS A 240 -20.15 3.66 17.28
C LYS A 240 -20.32 4.91 18.14
N PRO A 241 -21.26 5.82 17.80
CA PRO A 241 -21.59 6.91 18.70
C PRO A 241 -21.99 6.29 20.04
N THR A 242 -21.34 6.72 21.11
CA THR A 242 -21.78 6.42 22.47
C THR A 242 -23.16 7.06 22.63
N THR A 243 -24.20 6.21 22.72
CA THR A 243 -25.57 6.61 23.10
C THR A 243 -25.59 7.15 24.50
#